data_b9fda96c18755e1248f7d54caf0e87c1
#
_entry.id   b9fda96c18755e1248f7d54caf0e87c1
#
_cell.length_a   1.000
_cell.length_b   1.000
_cell.length_c   1.000
_cell.angle_alpha   90.00
_cell.angle_beta   90.00
_cell.angle_gamma   90.00
#
_symmetry.space_group_name_H-M   'P 1'
#
loop_
_entity.id
_entity.type
_entity.pdbx_description
1 polymer ?
#
loop_
_entity_poly.entity_id
_entity_poly.type
_entity_poly.pdbx_seq_one_letter_code
_entity_poly.pdbx_strand_id
1 'polypeptide(L)'
;MVAPLPQQMLPPGVPGLSMDAVCDRLDRMSDVRVVRRLQPSAKIRSAGVQPACPELAVVEAAEAQVPAMRSLHVHIEPDLPLSGTGPAPVPTAGMLPLRDPGLVAPLEEPVEIRLRVCGPDGEPLAGAGVFLIGANWPSQGTTGADGTVTITPATETAQSIQSLYVRPVVGYMDRWIHRPDLSAKQENLITLTPLAEVYPELEDRQRYGWGQQAMRVDRLPPTFRAFGIRVAVIGSGVSAEHPDLRHQVRSGVDLVRGKDKGWAHDVLGSGTHAAGIIAGGDTGKGVIGIAVDAEIEVCQVMPDGRFSDLIAALDHCIEREADIAHISVATSYPSALVSRKLADANAAGIACVAPAGDTGGPVAFPASLPTVFAVGALGVFGSYPQDTSHATHSGPQLTPEGLFAAPFSCYGSGVDAAAPGVAVLSCAPEDGYAALDGTGAASAHVAGLAALVLAHHEDFHGQLLPRGPVRVQHLFEIIAASCRPLAAPGTAEAARVGRGLPDALVALGLAPGVQLAPALSPYVPYASSMAG
;
A
#
# COMPACT_ATOMS: atom_id res chain seq x y z
N MET A 1 10.59 -17.99 12.64
CA MET A 1 9.31 -18.59 13.08
C MET A 1 9.45 -20.11 13.07
N VAL A 2 8.89 -20.79 14.07
CA VAL A 2 8.94 -22.27 14.22
C VAL A 2 7.52 -22.79 14.42
N ALA A 3 7.12 -23.81 13.67
CA ALA A 3 5.82 -24.44 13.76
C ALA A 3 5.93 -25.98 13.69
N PRO A 4 5.02 -26.74 14.31
CA PRO A 4 4.95 -28.19 14.13
C PRO A 4 4.74 -28.55 12.66
N LEU A 5 5.39 -29.61 12.20
CA LEU A 5 5.08 -30.16 10.88
C LEU A 5 3.71 -30.86 10.89
N PRO A 6 2.91 -30.70 9.83
CA PRO A 6 1.71 -31.51 9.65
C PRO A 6 2.04 -33.00 9.63
N GLN A 7 1.15 -33.84 10.19
CA GLN A 7 1.37 -35.30 10.28
C GLN A 7 1.71 -35.92 8.92
N GLN A 8 1.17 -35.39 7.83
CA GLN A 8 1.40 -35.87 6.47
C GLN A 8 2.83 -35.61 5.96
N MET A 9 3.56 -34.68 6.58
CA MET A 9 4.95 -34.34 6.24
C MET A 9 5.96 -35.07 7.14
N LEU A 10 5.50 -35.84 8.11
CA LEU A 10 6.35 -36.62 9.00
C LEU A 10 6.65 -38.01 8.43
N PRO A 11 7.83 -38.60 8.72
CA PRO A 11 8.12 -39.98 8.36
C PRO A 11 7.06 -40.92 8.95
N PRO A 12 6.76 -42.05 8.28
CA PRO A 12 5.84 -43.04 8.80
C PRO A 12 6.22 -43.50 10.22
N GLY A 13 5.26 -43.48 11.14
CA GLY A 13 5.47 -43.89 12.53
C GLY A 13 6.02 -42.79 13.45
N VAL A 14 6.33 -41.59 12.93
CA VAL A 14 6.76 -40.47 13.76
C VAL A 14 5.53 -39.68 14.19
N PRO A 15 5.23 -39.56 15.50
CA PRO A 15 4.12 -38.73 15.96
C PRO A 15 4.42 -37.24 15.81
N GLY A 16 3.41 -36.47 15.43
CA GLY A 16 3.51 -34.99 15.42
C GLY A 16 3.72 -34.45 16.84
N LEU A 17 4.51 -33.39 16.94
CA LEU A 17 4.72 -32.70 18.21
C LEU A 17 3.62 -31.65 18.41
N SER A 18 3.14 -31.52 19.65
CA SER A 18 2.36 -30.33 20.06
C SER A 18 3.28 -29.11 20.14
N MET A 19 2.71 -27.91 20.04
CA MET A 19 3.50 -26.68 20.19
C MET A 19 4.14 -26.58 21.58
N ASP A 20 3.47 -27.05 22.63
CA ASP A 20 4.05 -27.12 23.98
C ASP A 20 5.31 -27.99 24.01
N ALA A 21 5.26 -29.18 23.40
CA ALA A 21 6.42 -30.07 23.33
C ALA A 21 7.56 -29.46 22.47
N VAL A 22 7.23 -28.67 21.46
CA VAL A 22 8.23 -27.91 20.68
C VAL A 22 8.87 -26.82 21.55
N CYS A 23 8.07 -26.01 22.24
CA CYS A 23 8.59 -24.97 23.13
C CYS A 23 9.45 -25.54 24.25
N ASP A 24 9.01 -26.62 24.90
CA ASP A 24 9.79 -27.31 25.97
C ASP A 24 11.16 -27.77 25.48
N ARG A 25 11.27 -28.13 24.21
CA ARG A 25 12.56 -28.56 23.62
C ARG A 25 13.41 -27.35 23.24
N LEU A 26 12.80 -26.28 22.70
CA LEU A 26 13.49 -25.04 22.38
C LEU A 26 14.07 -24.37 23.63
N ASP A 27 13.31 -24.35 24.74
CA ASP A 27 13.73 -23.75 26.01
C ASP A 27 14.90 -24.50 26.67
N ARG A 28 15.16 -25.76 26.28
CA ARG A 28 16.34 -26.56 26.73
C ARG A 28 17.57 -26.34 25.87
N MET A 29 17.43 -25.65 24.72
CA MET A 29 18.56 -25.38 23.84
C MET A 29 19.28 -24.10 24.30
N SER A 30 20.63 -24.17 24.33
CA SER A 30 21.42 -22.94 24.54
C SER A 30 21.21 -21.96 23.39
N ASP A 31 21.21 -20.68 23.70
CA ASP A 31 21.13 -19.59 22.70
C ASP A 31 19.87 -19.62 21.83
N VAL A 32 18.78 -20.21 22.35
CA VAL A 32 17.45 -20.18 21.77
C VAL A 32 16.47 -19.62 22.80
N ARG A 33 15.69 -18.61 22.41
CA ARG A 33 14.68 -17.99 23.27
C ARG A 33 13.35 -17.90 22.53
N VAL A 34 12.28 -18.44 23.12
CA VAL A 34 10.91 -18.22 22.64
C VAL A 34 10.49 -16.79 23.02
N VAL A 35 10.23 -15.95 22.01
CA VAL A 35 9.83 -14.55 22.21
C VAL A 35 8.33 -14.40 22.30
N ARG A 36 7.60 -15.10 21.43
CA ARG A 36 6.16 -14.98 21.30
C ARG A 36 5.54 -16.27 20.76
N ARG A 37 4.34 -16.60 21.20
CA ARG A 37 3.53 -17.69 20.63
C ARG A 37 2.33 -17.08 19.92
N LEU A 38 2.01 -17.56 18.74
CA LEU A 38 0.84 -17.19 17.97
C LEU A 38 -0.07 -18.42 17.87
N GLN A 39 -1.25 -18.31 18.44
CA GLN A 39 -2.27 -19.35 18.37
C GLN A 39 -3.24 -19.02 17.23
N PRO A 40 -3.72 -20.02 16.49
CA PRO A 40 -4.77 -19.82 15.50
C PRO A 40 -6.02 -19.23 16.17
N SER A 41 -6.76 -18.44 15.40
CA SER A 41 -8.01 -17.81 15.83
C SER A 41 -8.93 -18.80 16.55
N ALA A 42 -9.53 -18.34 17.66
CA ALA A 42 -10.51 -19.13 18.42
C ALA A 42 -11.74 -19.46 17.55
N LYS A 43 -12.13 -18.58 16.64
CA LYS A 43 -13.24 -18.81 15.72
C LYS A 43 -13.01 -19.97 14.75
N ILE A 44 -11.81 -20.09 14.19
CA ILE A 44 -11.47 -21.25 13.35
C ILE A 44 -11.52 -22.54 14.16
N ARG A 45 -10.96 -22.51 15.37
CA ARG A 45 -10.95 -23.69 16.27
C ARG A 45 -12.36 -24.11 16.67
N SER A 46 -13.24 -23.14 17.02
CA SER A 46 -14.62 -23.43 17.42
C SER A 46 -15.52 -23.90 16.25
N ALA A 47 -15.20 -23.53 15.04
CA ALA A 47 -15.91 -24.01 13.84
C ALA A 47 -15.60 -25.47 13.48
N GLY A 48 -14.72 -26.13 14.24
CA GLY A 48 -14.30 -27.52 13.96
C GLY A 48 -13.45 -27.68 12.70
N VAL A 49 -12.96 -26.57 12.14
CA VAL A 49 -12.08 -26.55 10.98
C VAL A 49 -10.64 -26.63 11.45
N GLN A 50 -9.86 -27.54 10.87
CA GLN A 50 -8.42 -27.57 11.15
C GLN A 50 -7.77 -26.36 10.48
N PRO A 51 -7.08 -25.47 11.24
CA PRO A 51 -6.42 -24.33 10.64
C PRO A 51 -5.29 -24.77 9.70
N ALA A 52 -5.16 -24.10 8.56
CA ALA A 52 -4.05 -24.35 7.63
C ALA A 52 -2.73 -23.83 8.22
N CYS A 53 -2.76 -22.68 8.92
CA CYS A 53 -1.64 -22.18 9.70
C CYS A 53 -1.70 -22.76 11.12
N PRO A 54 -0.74 -23.61 11.52
CA PRO A 54 -0.70 -24.17 12.87
C PRO A 54 -0.35 -23.07 13.90
N GLU A 55 -0.47 -23.41 15.17
CA GLU A 55 0.18 -22.64 16.23
C GLU A 55 1.69 -22.56 15.94
N LEU A 56 2.28 -21.39 16.17
CA LEU A 56 3.70 -21.16 15.92
C LEU A 56 4.36 -20.36 17.04
N ALA A 57 5.70 -20.52 17.17
CA ALA A 57 6.52 -19.70 18.04
C ALA A 57 7.46 -18.80 17.21
N VAL A 58 7.57 -17.56 17.62
CA VAL A 58 8.65 -16.66 17.19
C VAL A 58 9.80 -16.88 18.15
N VAL A 59 10.98 -17.18 17.61
CA VAL A 59 12.16 -17.47 18.41
C VAL A 59 13.33 -16.61 17.97
N GLU A 60 14.13 -16.20 18.94
CA GLU A 60 15.48 -15.67 18.73
C GLU A 60 16.45 -16.84 18.91
N ALA A 61 17.29 -17.08 17.91
CA ALA A 61 18.29 -18.15 17.94
C ALA A 61 19.54 -17.75 17.18
N ALA A 62 20.69 -18.19 17.65
CA ALA A 62 21.92 -18.11 16.87
C ALA A 62 21.80 -18.99 15.61
N GLU A 63 22.37 -18.55 14.50
CA GLU A 63 22.31 -19.28 13.22
C GLU A 63 22.84 -20.72 13.34
N ALA A 64 23.85 -20.93 14.17
CA ALA A 64 24.45 -22.24 14.48
C ALA A 64 23.44 -23.22 15.11
N GLN A 65 22.34 -22.76 15.72
CA GLN A 65 21.31 -23.58 16.33
C GLN A 65 20.25 -24.07 15.34
N VAL A 66 20.14 -23.44 14.15
CA VAL A 66 19.12 -23.79 13.16
C VAL A 66 19.16 -25.27 12.74
N PRO A 67 20.33 -25.91 12.49
CA PRO A 67 20.37 -27.34 12.19
C PRO A 67 19.85 -28.23 13.33
N ALA A 68 20.17 -27.88 14.58
CA ALA A 68 19.66 -28.60 15.75
C ALA A 68 18.15 -28.44 15.93
N MET A 69 17.61 -27.26 15.68
CA MET A 69 16.18 -27.02 15.67
C MET A 69 15.45 -27.82 14.58
N ARG A 70 16.05 -27.96 13.39
CA ARG A 70 15.48 -28.79 12.29
C ARG A 70 15.35 -30.25 12.67
N SER A 71 16.24 -30.79 13.52
CA SER A 71 16.15 -32.17 14.00
C SER A 71 14.88 -32.44 14.85
N LEU A 72 14.18 -31.39 15.29
CA LEU A 72 12.93 -31.53 16.04
C LEU A 72 11.71 -31.87 15.16
N HIS A 73 11.88 -32.03 13.84
CA HIS A 73 10.79 -32.25 12.88
C HIS A 73 9.77 -31.10 12.91
N VAL A 74 10.26 -29.88 12.88
CA VAL A 74 9.47 -28.65 12.82
C VAL A 74 9.72 -27.91 11.53
N HIS A 75 8.74 -27.13 11.11
CA HIS A 75 8.91 -26.12 10.06
C HIS A 75 9.64 -24.92 10.65
N ILE A 76 10.68 -24.43 9.98
CA ILE A 76 11.44 -23.25 10.38
C ILE A 76 11.57 -22.34 9.18
N GLU A 77 11.19 -21.10 9.35
CA GLU A 77 11.44 -20.04 8.37
C GLU A 77 11.87 -18.74 9.08
N PRO A 78 12.64 -17.88 8.42
CA PRO A 78 13.01 -16.58 8.99
C PRO A 78 11.77 -15.70 9.17
N ASP A 79 11.75 -14.93 10.26
CA ASP A 79 10.76 -13.91 10.50
C ASP A 79 11.27 -12.60 9.89
N LEU A 80 11.02 -12.42 8.59
CA LEU A 80 11.54 -11.29 7.82
C LEU A 80 10.74 -10.01 8.07
N PRO A 81 11.39 -8.85 7.98
CA PRO A 81 10.71 -7.57 8.07
C PRO A 81 9.74 -7.37 6.91
N LEU A 82 8.65 -6.69 7.19
CA LEU A 82 7.69 -6.23 6.19
C LEU A 82 8.19 -4.95 5.51
N SER A 83 7.81 -4.77 4.26
CA SER A 83 8.03 -3.53 3.51
C SER A 83 6.69 -2.88 3.19
N GLY A 84 6.59 -1.58 3.40
CA GLY A 84 5.44 -0.79 2.99
C GLY A 84 5.36 -0.67 1.47
N THR A 85 4.21 -0.24 0.97
CA THR A 85 3.96 0.03 -0.44
C THR A 85 4.07 1.53 -0.73
N GLY A 86 4.58 1.83 -1.88
CA GLY A 86 4.88 3.14 -2.42
C GLY A 86 6.20 3.09 -3.15
N PRO A 87 6.35 3.76 -4.30
CA PRO A 87 7.65 3.84 -4.95
C PRO A 87 8.68 4.39 -3.96
N ALA A 88 9.91 3.91 -4.06
CA ALA A 88 10.98 4.44 -3.23
C ALA A 88 10.97 5.97 -3.30
N PRO A 89 11.18 6.67 -2.18
CA PRO A 89 11.13 8.14 -2.15
C PRO A 89 12.13 8.79 -3.10
N VAL A 90 13.07 8.02 -3.60
CA VAL A 90 13.98 8.38 -4.70
C VAL A 90 13.84 7.30 -5.75
N PRO A 91 13.52 7.62 -7.02
CA PRO A 91 13.47 6.64 -8.09
C PRO A 91 14.83 5.96 -8.26
N THR A 92 14.96 4.76 -7.70
CA THR A 92 16.19 3.96 -7.82
C THR A 92 16.16 3.01 -9.01
N ALA A 93 14.99 2.76 -9.58
CA ALA A 93 14.83 1.84 -10.69
C ALA A 93 15.24 2.51 -12.01
N GLY A 94 16.41 2.13 -12.50
CA GLY A 94 16.87 2.42 -13.85
C GLY A 94 17.64 3.73 -14.06
N MET A 95 17.80 4.60 -13.05
CA MET A 95 18.49 5.89 -13.22
C MET A 95 19.92 5.94 -12.64
N LEU A 96 20.30 4.99 -11.82
CA LEU A 96 21.67 4.93 -11.34
C LEU A 96 22.30 3.61 -11.78
N PRO A 97 23.36 3.63 -12.60
CA PRO A 97 24.25 2.49 -12.63
C PRO A 97 24.77 2.34 -11.20
N LEU A 98 24.44 1.22 -10.55
CA LEU A 98 25.05 0.86 -9.26
C LEU A 98 26.57 0.77 -9.49
N ARG A 99 27.26 1.87 -9.27
CA ARG A 99 28.71 1.82 -9.16
C ARG A 99 28.99 1.17 -7.80
N ASP A 100 29.95 0.27 -7.80
CA ASP A 100 30.44 -0.35 -6.57
C ASP A 100 30.77 0.78 -5.57
N PRO A 101 30.15 0.81 -4.37
CA PRO A 101 30.37 1.84 -3.37
C PRO A 101 31.86 2.00 -3.00
N GLY A 102 32.67 0.94 -3.16
CA GLY A 102 34.10 0.96 -2.91
C GLY A 102 34.93 1.69 -3.97
N LEU A 103 34.34 2.07 -5.11
CA LEU A 103 35.07 2.72 -6.23
C LEU A 103 34.87 4.23 -6.28
N VAL A 104 34.06 4.82 -5.41
CA VAL A 104 33.80 6.27 -5.40
C VAL A 104 34.47 6.89 -4.18
N ALA A 105 35.52 7.67 -4.41
CA ALA A 105 36.18 8.42 -3.33
C ALA A 105 35.30 9.61 -2.90
N PRO A 106 35.18 9.88 -1.58
CA PRO A 106 34.59 11.12 -1.10
C PRO A 106 35.32 12.34 -1.66
N LEU A 107 34.63 13.48 -1.72
CA LEU A 107 35.27 14.76 -2.07
C LEU A 107 36.34 15.13 -1.00
N GLU A 108 37.48 15.65 -1.44
CA GLU A 108 38.51 16.14 -0.52
C GLU A 108 37.99 17.30 0.34
N GLU A 109 37.16 18.16 -0.25
CA GLU A 109 36.44 19.23 0.45
C GLU A 109 34.92 19.01 0.34
N PRO A 110 34.25 18.64 1.44
CA PRO A 110 32.79 18.49 1.47
C PRO A 110 32.08 19.82 1.15
N VAL A 111 31.09 19.76 0.29
CA VAL A 111 30.28 20.93 -0.11
C VAL A 111 28.98 20.93 0.66
N GLU A 112 28.69 21.97 1.40
CA GLU A 112 27.38 22.17 2.05
C GLU A 112 26.41 22.85 1.10
N ILE A 113 25.25 22.26 0.92
CA ILE A 113 24.14 22.82 0.15
C ILE A 113 23.02 23.16 1.12
N ARG A 114 22.75 24.46 1.27
CA ARG A 114 21.63 24.96 2.07
C ARG A 114 20.41 25.13 1.21
N LEU A 115 19.28 24.57 1.68
CA LEU A 115 17.99 24.71 1.02
C LEU A 115 16.96 25.24 2.02
N ARG A 116 16.05 26.06 1.52
CA ARG A 116 14.87 26.50 2.24
C ARG A 116 13.64 26.07 1.44
N VAL A 117 12.74 25.34 2.07
CA VAL A 117 11.47 24.91 1.50
C VAL A 117 10.35 25.75 2.10
N CYS A 118 9.54 26.35 1.24
CA CYS A 118 8.44 27.22 1.65
C CYS A 118 7.24 27.07 0.71
N GLY A 119 6.09 27.58 1.13
CA GLY A 119 4.94 27.79 0.27
C GLY A 119 5.02 29.12 -0.52
N PRO A 120 3.99 29.46 -1.31
CA PRO A 120 4.01 30.65 -2.19
C PRO A 120 4.19 31.97 -1.44
N ASP A 121 3.62 32.09 -0.25
CA ASP A 121 3.68 33.29 0.58
C ASP A 121 4.97 33.36 1.43
N GLY A 122 5.89 32.42 1.22
CA GLY A 122 7.16 32.36 1.92
C GLY A 122 7.09 31.70 3.31
N GLU A 123 5.94 31.13 3.67
CA GLU A 123 5.78 30.35 4.91
C GLU A 123 6.70 29.11 4.90
N PRO A 124 7.46 28.87 5.98
CA PRO A 124 8.40 27.77 6.03
C PRO A 124 7.69 26.42 6.14
N LEU A 125 8.16 25.42 5.41
CA LEU A 125 7.63 24.07 5.46
C LEU A 125 8.55 23.14 6.27
N ALA A 126 8.17 22.90 7.51
CA ALA A 126 8.86 21.99 8.41
C ALA A 126 8.61 20.51 8.05
N GLY A 127 9.59 19.66 8.33
CA GLY A 127 9.45 18.21 8.14
C GLY A 127 9.48 17.74 6.69
N ALA A 128 9.69 18.63 5.71
CA ALA A 128 9.81 18.24 4.31
C ALA A 128 11.10 17.45 4.07
N GLY A 129 10.96 16.27 3.46
CA GLY A 129 12.09 15.47 3.01
C GLY A 129 12.72 16.05 1.75
N VAL A 130 14.01 16.30 1.76
CA VAL A 130 14.78 16.85 0.63
C VAL A 130 15.82 15.84 0.21
N PHE A 131 15.86 15.51 -1.09
CA PHE A 131 16.74 14.51 -1.68
C PHE A 131 17.55 15.14 -2.82
N LEU A 132 18.86 15.08 -2.73
CA LEU A 132 19.80 15.48 -3.77
C LEU A 132 20.30 14.21 -4.47
N ILE A 133 20.03 14.11 -5.76
CA ILE A 133 20.30 12.92 -6.57
C ILE A 133 21.37 13.29 -7.60
N GLY A 134 22.56 12.72 -7.45
CA GLY A 134 23.68 12.87 -8.37
C GLY A 134 23.94 11.60 -9.18
N ALA A 135 25.19 11.40 -9.59
CA ALA A 135 25.64 10.22 -10.32
C ALA A 135 25.85 9.00 -9.39
N ASN A 136 25.97 9.23 -8.10
CA ASN A 136 26.29 8.20 -7.11
C ASN A 136 25.12 7.97 -6.14
N TRP A 137 25.36 8.10 -4.85
CA TRP A 137 24.34 7.88 -3.83
C TRP A 137 23.52 9.15 -3.59
N PRO A 138 22.19 9.05 -3.47
CA PRO A 138 21.38 10.19 -3.09
C PRO A 138 21.73 10.62 -1.66
N SER A 139 21.82 11.93 -1.46
CA SER A 139 21.96 12.55 -0.15
C SER A 139 20.63 13.15 0.26
N GLN A 140 20.27 13.07 1.54
CA GLN A 140 18.97 13.49 2.01
C GLN A 140 19.06 14.26 3.33
N GLY A 141 18.02 15.04 3.59
CA GLY A 141 17.79 15.73 4.85
C GLY A 141 16.33 16.06 5.04
N THR A 142 15.98 16.54 6.23
CA THR A 142 14.62 16.95 6.58
C THR A 142 14.66 18.39 7.06
N THR A 143 13.72 19.22 6.60
CA THR A 143 13.66 20.64 6.97
C THR A 143 13.30 20.82 8.45
N GLY A 144 13.95 21.79 9.10
CA GLY A 144 13.62 22.24 10.44
C GLY A 144 12.33 23.08 10.48
N ALA A 145 11.99 23.58 11.67
CA ALA A 145 10.82 24.43 11.88
C ALA A 145 10.82 25.73 11.07
N ASP A 146 12.01 26.20 10.65
CA ASP A 146 12.21 27.37 9.81
C ASP A 146 12.19 27.05 8.30
N GLY A 147 11.87 25.81 7.93
CA GLY A 147 11.88 25.32 6.56
C GLY A 147 13.27 25.08 5.98
N THR A 148 14.35 25.21 6.76
CA THR A 148 15.71 25.05 6.25
C THR A 148 16.27 23.65 6.48
N VAL A 149 17.17 23.24 5.58
CA VAL A 149 17.97 22.02 5.70
C VAL A 149 19.35 22.24 5.07
N THR A 150 20.39 21.72 5.69
CA THR A 150 21.74 21.66 5.11
C THR A 150 22.09 20.22 4.81
N ILE A 151 22.44 19.93 3.57
CA ILE A 151 22.84 18.60 3.10
C ILE A 151 24.29 18.68 2.62
N THR A 152 25.11 17.74 3.05
CA THR A 152 26.52 17.60 2.65
C THR A 152 26.66 16.31 1.86
N PRO A 153 26.55 16.34 0.51
CA PRO A 153 26.77 15.17 -0.31
C PRO A 153 28.22 14.69 -0.20
N ALA A 154 28.41 13.40 0.03
CA ALA A 154 29.76 12.84 0.21
C ALA A 154 30.60 12.84 -1.09
N THR A 155 29.94 12.73 -2.24
CA THR A 155 30.60 12.47 -3.54
C THR A 155 30.17 13.40 -4.65
N GLU A 156 29.31 14.39 -4.36
CA GLU A 156 28.70 15.27 -5.34
C GLU A 156 28.96 16.74 -5.01
N THR A 157 29.14 17.55 -6.04
CA THR A 157 29.14 19.02 -5.94
C THR A 157 27.76 19.56 -6.26
N ALA A 158 27.50 20.84 -5.97
CA ALA A 158 26.24 21.48 -6.33
C ALA A 158 25.93 21.37 -7.84
N GLN A 159 26.94 21.41 -8.70
CA GLN A 159 26.80 21.34 -10.16
C GLN A 159 26.63 19.91 -10.69
N SER A 160 27.03 18.89 -9.93
CA SER A 160 26.89 17.48 -10.34
C SER A 160 25.55 16.87 -9.95
N ILE A 161 24.72 17.58 -9.14
CA ILE A 161 23.38 17.16 -8.79
C ILE A 161 22.51 17.12 -10.06
N GLN A 162 21.96 15.95 -10.35
CA GLN A 162 21.14 15.72 -11.55
C GLN A 162 19.65 15.98 -11.29
N SER A 163 19.20 15.74 -10.06
CA SER A 163 17.81 16.01 -9.67
C SER A 163 17.73 16.41 -8.19
N LEU A 164 16.78 17.28 -7.91
CA LEU A 164 16.34 17.63 -6.56
C LEU A 164 14.87 17.18 -6.42
N TYR A 165 14.62 16.39 -5.39
CA TYR A 165 13.26 15.98 -5.02
C TYR A 165 12.91 16.50 -3.63
N VAL A 166 11.76 17.14 -3.51
CA VAL A 166 11.21 17.61 -2.23
C VAL A 166 9.86 17.00 -1.99
N ARG A 167 9.74 16.29 -0.88
CA ARG A 167 8.51 15.64 -0.43
C ARG A 167 7.97 16.37 0.79
N PRO A 168 6.84 17.10 0.68
CA PRO A 168 6.18 17.72 1.83
C PRO A 168 5.58 16.67 2.78
N VAL A 169 5.21 17.08 3.98
CA VAL A 169 4.47 16.22 4.91
C VAL A 169 3.01 16.12 4.47
N VAL A 170 2.31 17.24 4.38
CA VAL A 170 0.88 17.34 3.99
C VAL A 170 0.62 18.68 3.33
N GLY A 171 -0.50 18.79 2.63
CA GLY A 171 -1.06 20.07 2.16
C GLY A 171 -0.39 20.67 0.92
N TYR A 172 0.68 20.09 0.43
CA TYR A 172 1.41 20.58 -0.74
C TYR A 172 1.67 19.45 -1.72
N MET A 173 1.86 19.80 -3.00
CA MET A 173 2.41 18.89 -4.00
C MET A 173 3.90 18.70 -3.73
N ASP A 174 4.42 17.53 -4.01
CA ASP A 174 5.86 17.31 -4.06
C ASP A 174 6.48 18.08 -5.25
N ARG A 175 7.80 18.21 -5.26
CA ARG A 175 8.50 18.89 -6.34
C ARG A 175 9.71 18.11 -6.82
N TRP A 176 9.79 17.96 -8.14
CA TRP A 176 10.89 17.32 -8.81
C TRP A 176 11.54 18.29 -9.80
N ILE A 177 12.82 18.61 -9.59
CA ILE A 177 13.58 19.53 -10.43
C ILE A 177 14.73 18.79 -11.08
N HIS A 178 14.72 18.70 -12.41
CA HIS A 178 15.84 18.19 -13.18
C HIS A 178 16.92 19.25 -13.33
N ARG A 179 18.20 18.85 -13.13
CA ARG A 179 19.38 19.71 -13.23
C ARG A 179 19.18 21.04 -12.49
N PRO A 180 18.92 20.97 -11.18
CA PRO A 180 18.69 22.17 -10.41
C PRO A 180 19.92 23.08 -10.43
N ASP A 181 19.71 24.40 -10.57
CA ASP A 181 20.78 25.40 -10.43
C ASP A 181 21.00 25.67 -8.94
N LEU A 182 21.90 24.91 -8.32
CA LEU A 182 22.18 24.98 -6.89
C LEU A 182 23.48 25.75 -6.59
N SER A 183 23.41 26.62 -5.60
CA SER A 183 24.53 27.35 -5.05
C SER A 183 25.03 26.71 -3.76
N ALA A 184 26.35 26.50 -3.66
CA ALA A 184 26.98 26.13 -2.40
C ALA A 184 27.28 27.35 -1.51
N LYS A 185 27.15 28.60 -2.03
CA LYS A 185 27.47 29.82 -1.33
C LYS A 185 26.28 30.60 -0.81
N GLN A 186 25.10 30.30 -1.33
CA GLN A 186 23.84 30.97 -1.00
C GLN A 186 22.76 29.94 -0.66
N GLU A 187 21.76 30.35 0.09
CA GLU A 187 20.59 29.55 0.36
C GLU A 187 19.78 29.36 -0.94
N ASN A 188 19.40 28.12 -1.23
CA ASN A 188 18.60 27.76 -2.38
C ASN A 188 17.13 27.69 -1.97
N LEU A 189 16.30 28.58 -2.53
CA LEU A 189 14.88 28.64 -2.22
C LEU A 189 14.09 27.67 -3.10
N ILE A 190 13.25 26.83 -2.49
CA ILE A 190 12.37 25.90 -3.16
C ILE A 190 10.94 26.18 -2.70
N THR A 191 10.10 26.63 -3.62
CA THR A 191 8.68 26.90 -3.33
C THR A 191 7.85 25.68 -3.77
N LEU A 192 6.98 25.18 -2.90
CA LEU A 192 6.03 24.12 -3.21
C LEU A 192 4.66 24.69 -3.53
N THR A 193 3.92 23.99 -4.39
CA THR A 193 2.55 24.33 -4.78
C THR A 193 1.57 23.74 -3.77
N PRO A 194 0.69 24.52 -3.14
CA PRO A 194 -0.37 24.03 -2.27
C PRO A 194 -1.30 23.05 -3.00
N LEU A 195 -1.77 22.01 -2.32
CA LEU A 195 -2.77 21.09 -2.88
C LEU A 195 -4.05 21.83 -3.28
N ALA A 196 -4.44 22.86 -2.54
CA ALA A 196 -5.63 23.67 -2.84
C ALA A 196 -5.55 24.42 -4.19
N GLU A 197 -4.34 24.72 -4.69
CA GLU A 197 -4.17 25.30 -6.03
C GLU A 197 -4.39 24.25 -7.14
N VAL A 198 -4.00 22.99 -6.90
CA VAL A 198 -4.18 21.90 -7.85
C VAL A 198 -5.59 21.30 -7.75
N TYR A 199 -6.11 21.25 -6.52
CA TYR A 199 -7.42 20.71 -6.17
C TYR A 199 -8.24 21.75 -5.39
N PRO A 200 -8.69 22.85 -6.03
CA PRO A 200 -9.34 23.99 -5.36
C PRO A 200 -10.64 23.64 -4.62
N GLU A 201 -11.17 22.46 -4.91
CA GLU A 201 -12.42 21.99 -4.32
C GLU A 201 -12.25 21.29 -2.95
N LEU A 202 -11.02 20.99 -2.54
CA LEU A 202 -10.74 20.33 -1.26
C LEU A 202 -11.29 21.11 -0.05
N GLU A 203 -11.27 22.44 -0.11
CA GLU A 203 -11.69 23.31 0.99
C GLU A 203 -13.19 23.61 0.98
N ASP A 204 -13.80 23.70 -0.21
CA ASP A 204 -15.16 24.22 -0.39
C ASP A 204 -16.23 23.15 -0.57
N ARG A 205 -15.87 22.00 -1.14
CA ARG A 205 -16.80 20.89 -1.40
C ARG A 205 -16.07 19.58 -1.62
N GLN A 206 -16.78 18.53 -1.31
CA GLN A 206 -16.30 17.17 -1.49
C GLN A 206 -16.51 16.70 -2.93
N ARG A 207 -15.49 16.08 -3.52
CA ARG A 207 -15.57 15.48 -4.86
C ARG A 207 -14.84 14.15 -4.91
N TYR A 208 -15.30 13.31 -5.82
CA TYR A 208 -14.58 12.12 -6.21
C TYR A 208 -13.30 12.50 -6.96
N GLY A 209 -12.16 11.94 -6.55
CA GLY A 209 -10.89 12.07 -7.25
C GLY A 209 -10.90 11.40 -8.63
N TRP A 210 -9.85 11.61 -9.41
CA TRP A 210 -9.75 11.04 -10.75
C TRP A 210 -9.91 9.51 -10.75
N GLY A 211 -9.43 8.85 -9.69
CA GLY A 211 -9.48 7.40 -9.57
C GLY A 211 -10.91 6.87 -9.47
N GLN A 212 -11.71 7.43 -8.58
CA GLN A 212 -13.11 7.05 -8.43
C GLN A 212 -13.92 7.37 -9.69
N GLN A 213 -13.61 8.49 -10.37
CA GLN A 213 -14.24 8.85 -11.64
C GLN A 213 -13.87 7.86 -12.76
N ALA A 214 -12.59 7.47 -12.86
CA ALA A 214 -12.13 6.48 -13.84
C ALA A 214 -12.82 5.11 -13.66
N MET A 215 -13.11 4.72 -12.41
CA MET A 215 -13.86 3.53 -12.03
C MET A 215 -15.39 3.74 -12.06
N ARG A 216 -15.89 4.92 -12.43
CA ARG A 216 -17.31 5.31 -12.48
C ARG A 216 -18.05 5.22 -11.12
N VAL A 217 -17.33 5.35 -10.02
CA VAL A 217 -17.93 5.39 -8.66
C VAL A 217 -18.78 6.65 -8.49
N ASP A 218 -18.36 7.77 -9.07
CA ASP A 218 -19.06 9.06 -9.09
C ASP A 218 -20.45 9.01 -9.74
N ARG A 219 -20.75 7.95 -10.48
CA ARG A 219 -22.04 7.72 -11.16
C ARG A 219 -22.99 6.82 -10.40
N LEU A 220 -22.56 6.31 -9.26
CA LEU A 220 -23.41 5.47 -8.41
C LEU A 220 -24.49 6.35 -7.73
N PRO A 221 -25.69 5.80 -7.52
CA PRO A 221 -26.69 6.46 -6.69
C PRO A 221 -26.13 6.75 -5.28
N PRO A 222 -26.45 7.89 -4.65
CA PRO A 222 -25.97 8.24 -3.30
C PRO A 222 -26.34 7.23 -2.21
N THR A 223 -27.28 6.34 -2.49
CA THR A 223 -27.70 5.25 -1.59
C THR A 223 -26.75 4.03 -1.61
N PHE A 224 -25.81 3.99 -2.54
CA PHE A 224 -24.81 2.93 -2.61
C PHE A 224 -23.70 3.18 -1.57
N ARG A 225 -23.98 2.77 -0.34
CA ARG A 225 -23.11 2.89 0.82
C ARG A 225 -22.79 1.51 1.39
N ALA A 226 -21.62 1.31 1.94
CA ALA A 226 -21.16 0.00 2.39
C ALA A 226 -21.48 -0.28 3.88
N PHE A 227 -22.68 0.06 4.30
CA PHE A 227 -23.15 -0.15 5.68
C PHE A 227 -23.04 -1.62 6.07
N GLY A 228 -22.48 -1.91 7.24
CA GLY A 228 -22.34 -3.27 7.77
C GLY A 228 -21.19 -4.08 7.17
N ILE A 229 -20.42 -3.50 6.23
CA ILE A 229 -19.21 -4.14 5.68
C ILE A 229 -18.00 -3.67 6.48
N ARG A 230 -17.19 -4.62 6.93
CA ARG A 230 -15.95 -4.35 7.67
C ARG A 230 -14.74 -4.59 6.80
N VAL A 231 -13.93 -3.53 6.64
CA VAL A 231 -12.68 -3.57 5.90
C VAL A 231 -11.51 -3.42 6.86
N ALA A 232 -10.67 -4.43 6.96
CA ALA A 232 -9.43 -4.35 7.71
C ALA A 232 -8.36 -3.66 6.85
N VAL A 233 -7.71 -2.63 7.40
CA VAL A 233 -6.54 -1.96 6.81
C VAL A 233 -5.30 -2.45 7.56
N ILE A 234 -4.52 -3.32 6.90
CA ILE A 234 -3.27 -3.89 7.45
C ILE A 234 -2.11 -3.07 6.88
N GLY A 235 -1.50 -2.21 7.70
CA GLY A 235 -0.48 -1.27 7.23
C GLY A 235 0.18 -0.47 8.33
N SER A 236 0.34 0.84 8.11
CA SER A 236 1.10 1.75 8.99
C SER A 236 0.32 2.35 10.17
N GLY A 237 -0.93 1.96 10.35
CA GLY A 237 -1.86 2.64 11.24
C GLY A 237 -2.78 3.58 10.47
N VAL A 238 -3.66 4.29 11.16
CA VAL A 238 -4.58 5.27 10.56
C VAL A 238 -4.73 6.45 11.53
N SER A 239 -4.70 7.68 11.02
CA SER A 239 -5.06 8.88 11.79
C SER A 239 -6.57 8.87 12.05
N ALA A 240 -6.97 8.22 13.16
CA ALA A 240 -8.37 7.90 13.44
C ALA A 240 -9.24 9.14 13.69
N GLU A 241 -8.64 10.25 14.12
CA GLU A 241 -9.35 11.52 14.38
C GLU A 241 -9.49 12.40 13.12
N HIS A 242 -8.90 11.99 11.98
CA HIS A 242 -9.02 12.74 10.73
C HIS A 242 -10.50 13.02 10.40
N PRO A 243 -10.88 14.25 10.03
CA PRO A 243 -12.28 14.64 9.82
C PRO A 243 -13.07 13.70 8.91
N ASP A 244 -12.44 13.20 7.84
CA ASP A 244 -13.07 12.29 6.89
C ASP A 244 -13.04 10.81 7.33
N LEU A 245 -12.36 10.45 8.43
CA LEU A 245 -12.20 9.06 8.88
C LEU A 245 -12.78 8.73 10.26
N ARG A 246 -12.95 9.73 11.12
CA ARG A 246 -13.34 9.54 12.54
C ARG A 246 -14.63 8.76 12.74
N HIS A 247 -15.52 8.72 11.77
CA HIS A 247 -16.78 7.99 11.84
C HIS A 247 -16.69 6.58 11.24
N GLN A 248 -15.69 6.30 10.42
CA GLN A 248 -15.46 5.02 9.76
C GLN A 248 -14.49 4.13 10.53
N VAL A 249 -13.47 4.73 11.14
CA VAL A 249 -12.48 4.00 11.95
C VAL A 249 -13.09 3.63 13.29
N ARG A 250 -13.34 2.35 13.51
CA ARG A 250 -14.06 1.86 14.69
C ARG A 250 -13.15 1.29 15.77
N SER A 251 -12.13 0.56 15.38
CA SER A 251 -11.19 -0.10 16.27
C SER A 251 -9.92 -0.49 15.55
N GLY A 252 -8.95 -0.98 16.31
CA GLY A 252 -7.69 -1.46 15.73
C GLY A 252 -6.77 -2.06 16.78
N VAL A 253 -5.62 -2.53 16.31
CA VAL A 253 -4.56 -3.14 17.10
C VAL A 253 -3.18 -2.73 16.59
N ASP A 254 -2.27 -2.39 17.52
CA ASP A 254 -0.84 -2.22 17.23
C ASP A 254 -0.12 -3.54 17.53
N LEU A 255 0.29 -4.25 16.48
CA LEU A 255 0.90 -5.58 16.58
C LEU A 255 2.43 -5.52 16.69
N VAL A 256 3.02 -4.37 16.41
CA VAL A 256 4.48 -4.17 16.46
C VAL A 256 4.92 -3.78 17.86
N ARG A 257 4.27 -2.78 18.46
CA ARG A 257 4.67 -2.19 19.75
C ARG A 257 3.74 -2.58 20.88
N GLY A 258 2.58 -3.15 20.56
CA GLY A 258 1.56 -3.53 21.53
C GLY A 258 1.03 -2.34 22.33
N LYS A 259 1.12 -1.11 21.80
CA LYS A 259 0.65 0.09 22.47
C LYS A 259 -0.86 0.21 22.36
N ASP A 260 -1.50 0.51 23.48
CA ASP A 260 -2.90 0.89 23.44
C ASP A 260 -3.08 2.11 22.52
N LYS A 261 -3.98 1.98 21.53
CA LYS A 261 -4.25 2.99 20.50
C LYS A 261 -3.04 3.45 19.65
N GLY A 262 -1.92 2.69 19.62
CA GLY A 262 -0.81 2.97 18.70
C GLY A 262 -1.28 2.99 17.24
N TRP A 263 -2.20 2.12 16.90
CA TRP A 263 -2.84 1.99 15.59
C TRP A 263 -3.61 3.24 15.11
N ALA A 264 -4.04 4.09 16.06
CA ALA A 264 -4.78 5.33 15.76
C ALA A 264 -3.88 6.49 15.32
N HIS A 265 -2.58 6.24 15.21
CA HIS A 265 -1.58 7.19 14.73
C HIS A 265 -0.79 6.58 13.58
N ASP A 266 -0.66 7.32 12.51
CA ASP A 266 0.04 6.87 11.30
C ASP A 266 1.24 7.75 11.00
N VAL A 267 2.44 7.25 11.28
CA VAL A 267 3.70 7.98 11.03
C VAL A 267 4.16 7.94 9.57
N LEU A 268 3.69 6.95 8.80
CA LEU A 268 4.07 6.77 7.39
C LEU A 268 3.05 7.38 6.42
N GLY A 269 1.81 7.54 6.86
CA GLY A 269 0.71 8.12 6.11
C GLY A 269 0.01 7.16 5.15
N SER A 270 0.59 6.00 4.85
CA SER A 270 0.04 5.09 3.83
C SER A 270 -1.26 4.40 4.25
N GLY A 271 -1.42 4.07 5.53
CA GLY A 271 -2.65 3.46 6.03
C GLY A 271 -3.81 4.47 6.10
N THR A 272 -3.53 5.71 6.54
CA THR A 272 -4.49 6.82 6.50
C THR A 272 -4.95 7.10 5.08
N HIS A 273 -4.01 7.12 4.13
CA HIS A 273 -4.30 7.33 2.72
C HIS A 273 -5.19 6.22 2.15
N ALA A 274 -4.87 4.97 2.42
CA ALA A 274 -5.67 3.83 2.00
C ALA A 274 -7.08 3.86 2.62
N ALA A 275 -7.20 4.17 3.92
CA ALA A 275 -8.49 4.29 4.60
C ALA A 275 -9.37 5.37 3.98
N GLY A 276 -8.78 6.53 3.59
CA GLY A 276 -9.49 7.60 2.88
C GLY A 276 -10.01 7.17 1.52
N ILE A 277 -9.22 6.44 0.72
CA ILE A 277 -9.65 5.88 -0.57
C ILE A 277 -10.79 4.87 -0.37
N ILE A 278 -10.66 3.99 0.61
CA ILE A 278 -11.65 2.94 0.87
C ILE A 278 -12.96 3.55 1.37
N ALA A 279 -12.92 4.36 2.44
CA ALA A 279 -14.11 4.70 3.22
C ALA A 279 -14.17 6.16 3.69
N GLY A 280 -13.42 7.07 3.08
CA GLY A 280 -13.52 8.51 3.41
C GLY A 280 -14.99 8.94 3.47
N GLY A 281 -15.39 9.58 4.57
CA GLY A 281 -16.79 9.89 4.87
C GLY A 281 -17.36 10.98 3.98
N ASP A 282 -18.67 11.01 3.84
CA ASP A 282 -19.40 12.09 3.18
C ASP A 282 -19.59 13.25 4.19
N THR A 283 -18.57 14.11 4.29
CA THR A 283 -18.47 15.22 5.26
C THR A 283 -18.76 16.58 4.66
N GLY A 284 -18.99 16.63 3.35
CA GLY A 284 -19.29 17.85 2.58
C GLY A 284 -18.05 18.60 2.11
N LYS A 285 -16.85 18.27 2.59
CA LYS A 285 -15.55 18.80 2.14
C LYS A 285 -14.47 17.72 2.26
N GLY A 286 -13.29 17.96 1.67
CA GLY A 286 -12.21 16.98 1.68
C GLY A 286 -12.41 15.86 0.66
N VAL A 287 -11.97 14.64 1.00
CA VAL A 287 -12.07 13.49 0.11
C VAL A 287 -13.26 12.60 0.45
N ILE A 288 -13.82 11.94 -0.54
CA ILE A 288 -14.87 10.94 -0.39
C ILE A 288 -14.32 9.57 -0.82
N GLY A 289 -14.53 8.56 0.00
CA GLY A 289 -14.13 7.19 -0.29
C GLY A 289 -15.07 6.47 -1.25
N ILE A 290 -14.67 5.29 -1.69
CA ILE A 290 -15.48 4.44 -2.57
C ILE A 290 -16.63 3.80 -1.79
N ALA A 291 -16.32 3.25 -0.63
CA ALA A 291 -17.21 2.51 0.25
C ALA A 291 -17.60 3.36 1.47
N VAL A 292 -18.27 4.48 1.22
CA VAL A 292 -18.77 5.35 2.30
C VAL A 292 -19.60 4.51 3.29
N ASP A 293 -19.44 4.76 4.59
CA ASP A 293 -20.06 4.03 5.70
C ASP A 293 -19.57 2.60 5.94
N ALA A 294 -18.53 2.13 5.23
CA ALA A 294 -17.82 0.92 5.65
C ALA A 294 -17.14 1.12 7.00
N GLU A 295 -17.10 0.07 7.82
CA GLU A 295 -16.34 0.07 9.08
C GLU A 295 -14.88 -0.26 8.81
N ILE A 296 -13.97 0.61 9.25
CA ILE A 296 -12.53 0.37 9.16
C ILE A 296 -12.03 -0.23 10.47
N GLU A 297 -11.42 -1.41 10.36
CA GLU A 297 -10.65 -2.08 11.42
C GLU A 297 -9.16 -1.92 11.10
N VAL A 298 -8.36 -1.35 12.01
CA VAL A 298 -6.96 -1.05 11.75
C VAL A 298 -6.04 -2.10 12.35
N CYS A 299 -5.16 -2.70 11.54
CA CYS A 299 -4.10 -3.58 12.00
C CYS A 299 -2.74 -2.95 11.68
N GLN A 300 -2.12 -2.31 12.67
CA GLN A 300 -0.82 -1.70 12.50
C GLN A 300 0.28 -2.77 12.54
N VAL A 301 0.97 -2.92 11.41
CA VAL A 301 2.13 -3.80 11.22
C VAL A 301 3.36 -3.05 10.70
N MET A 302 3.27 -1.73 10.55
CA MET A 302 4.34 -0.86 10.07
C MET A 302 4.45 0.38 10.97
N PRO A 303 5.64 1.02 11.08
CA PRO A 303 6.95 0.51 10.67
C PRO A 303 7.45 -0.64 11.54
N ASP A 304 8.51 -1.31 11.11
CA ASP A 304 9.29 -2.31 11.84
C ASP A 304 8.62 -3.68 12.06
N GLY A 305 7.44 -3.91 11.50
CA GLY A 305 6.74 -5.19 11.61
C GLY A 305 7.37 -6.32 10.78
N ARG A 306 7.00 -7.54 11.13
CA ARG A 306 7.55 -8.77 10.57
C ARG A 306 6.44 -9.69 10.06
N PHE A 307 6.79 -10.78 9.41
CA PHE A 307 5.84 -11.80 8.96
C PHE A 307 4.96 -12.33 10.10
N SER A 308 5.51 -12.49 11.30
CA SER A 308 4.74 -12.89 12.47
C SER A 308 3.65 -11.87 12.85
N ASP A 309 3.89 -10.57 12.64
CA ASP A 309 2.90 -9.54 12.89
C ASP A 309 1.80 -9.53 11.82
N LEU A 310 2.14 -9.82 10.55
CA LEU A 310 1.14 -10.03 9.50
C LEU A 310 0.25 -11.26 9.78
N ILE A 311 0.83 -12.36 10.30
CA ILE A 311 0.06 -13.53 10.73
C ILE A 311 -0.90 -13.15 11.86
N ALA A 312 -0.44 -12.38 12.85
CA ALA A 312 -1.29 -11.91 13.94
C ALA A 312 -2.37 -10.93 13.47
N ALA A 313 -2.07 -10.07 12.49
CA ALA A 313 -3.06 -9.18 11.86
C ALA A 313 -4.19 -9.97 11.18
N LEU A 314 -3.84 -11.00 10.43
CA LEU A 314 -4.83 -11.86 9.77
C LEU A 314 -5.66 -12.65 10.79
N ASP A 315 -5.07 -13.12 11.92
CA ASP A 315 -5.84 -13.72 13.01
C ASP A 315 -6.82 -12.71 13.62
N HIS A 316 -6.37 -11.47 13.84
CA HIS A 316 -7.25 -10.40 14.31
C HIS A 316 -8.40 -10.13 13.34
N CYS A 317 -8.15 -10.09 12.03
CA CYS A 317 -9.20 -9.96 11.01
C CYS A 317 -10.24 -11.09 11.09
N ILE A 318 -9.79 -12.33 11.34
CA ILE A 318 -10.68 -13.49 11.50
C ILE A 318 -11.53 -13.34 12.77
N GLU A 319 -10.91 -12.97 13.91
CA GLU A 319 -11.62 -12.74 15.18
C GLU A 319 -12.65 -11.60 15.09
N ARG A 320 -12.30 -10.55 14.34
CA ARG A 320 -13.16 -9.38 14.12
C ARG A 320 -14.19 -9.58 13.01
N GLU A 321 -14.16 -10.72 12.33
CA GLU A 321 -15.05 -11.03 11.19
C GLU A 321 -15.00 -9.97 10.09
N ALA A 322 -13.80 -9.51 9.75
CA ALA A 322 -13.62 -8.63 8.61
C ALA A 322 -14.17 -9.29 7.33
N ASP A 323 -14.77 -8.51 6.46
CA ASP A 323 -15.22 -8.99 5.14
C ASP A 323 -14.10 -8.91 4.11
N ILE A 324 -13.28 -7.87 4.23
CA ILE A 324 -12.17 -7.58 3.33
C ILE A 324 -10.93 -7.28 4.19
N ALA A 325 -9.77 -7.74 3.75
CA ALA A 325 -8.49 -7.34 4.26
C ALA A 325 -7.68 -6.65 3.14
N HIS A 326 -7.52 -5.32 3.25
CA HIS A 326 -6.57 -4.57 2.45
C HIS A 326 -5.19 -4.72 3.08
N ILE A 327 -4.27 -5.42 2.39
CA ILE A 327 -2.93 -5.73 2.90
C ILE A 327 -1.93 -4.79 2.25
N SER A 328 -1.58 -3.67 2.90
CA SER A 328 -0.71 -2.63 2.36
C SER A 328 0.78 -2.92 2.56
N VAL A 329 1.18 -4.17 2.34
CA VAL A 329 2.59 -4.61 2.39
C VAL A 329 2.93 -5.44 1.16
N ALA A 330 4.19 -5.34 0.71
CA ALA A 330 4.71 -6.10 -0.41
C ALA A 330 6.18 -6.47 -0.16
N THR A 331 6.56 -7.70 -0.46
CA THR A 331 7.94 -8.18 -0.29
C THR A 331 8.30 -9.15 -1.41
N SER A 332 9.59 -9.25 -1.71
CA SER A 332 10.11 -10.24 -2.67
C SER A 332 10.27 -11.64 -2.06
N TYR A 333 10.11 -11.79 -0.76
CA TYR A 333 10.34 -13.04 -0.06
C TYR A 333 9.02 -13.72 0.29
N PRO A 334 8.75 -14.95 -0.21
CA PRO A 334 7.57 -15.70 0.18
C PRO A 334 7.72 -16.28 1.59
N SER A 335 6.59 -16.44 2.29
CA SER A 335 6.50 -17.16 3.57
C SER A 335 5.43 -18.24 3.50
N ALA A 336 5.81 -19.47 3.87
CA ALA A 336 4.85 -20.57 3.89
C ALA A 336 3.83 -20.43 5.04
N LEU A 337 4.22 -19.86 6.18
CA LEU A 337 3.31 -19.65 7.30
C LEU A 337 2.32 -18.52 7.02
N VAL A 338 2.76 -17.42 6.41
CA VAL A 338 1.86 -16.34 5.96
C VAL A 338 0.89 -16.88 4.89
N SER A 339 1.38 -17.68 3.92
CA SER A 339 0.52 -18.28 2.88
C SER A 339 -0.59 -19.16 3.48
N ARG A 340 -0.25 -19.96 4.50
CA ARG A 340 -1.23 -20.76 5.23
C ARG A 340 -2.22 -19.90 6.02
N LYS A 341 -1.77 -18.80 6.61
CA LYS A 341 -2.65 -17.87 7.33
C LYS A 341 -3.63 -17.15 6.39
N LEU A 342 -3.18 -16.80 5.18
CA LEU A 342 -4.07 -16.26 4.14
C LEU A 342 -5.10 -17.29 3.66
N ALA A 343 -4.73 -18.57 3.61
CA ALA A 343 -5.71 -19.63 3.35
C ALA A 343 -6.75 -19.74 4.48
N ASP A 344 -6.35 -19.57 5.76
CA ASP A 344 -7.29 -19.50 6.89
C ASP A 344 -8.24 -18.29 6.76
N ALA A 345 -7.73 -17.12 6.39
CA ALA A 345 -8.53 -15.92 6.18
C ALA A 345 -9.54 -16.12 5.03
N ASN A 346 -9.10 -16.70 3.92
CA ASN A 346 -9.97 -17.07 2.80
C ASN A 346 -11.06 -18.07 3.23
N ALA A 347 -10.69 -19.10 4.01
CA ALA A 347 -11.64 -20.10 4.54
C ALA A 347 -12.66 -19.44 5.49
N ALA A 348 -12.28 -18.39 6.22
CA ALA A 348 -13.17 -17.58 7.05
C ALA A 348 -14.03 -16.60 6.24
N GLY A 349 -13.87 -16.55 4.91
CA GLY A 349 -14.65 -15.69 4.01
C GLY A 349 -14.15 -14.25 3.94
N ILE A 350 -12.86 -14.01 4.23
CA ILE A 350 -12.21 -12.71 4.13
C ILE A 350 -11.57 -12.55 2.76
N ALA A 351 -12.00 -11.56 2.00
CA ALA A 351 -11.42 -11.22 0.70
C ALA A 351 -10.12 -10.42 0.90
N CYS A 352 -8.99 -11.04 0.65
CA CYS A 352 -7.68 -10.40 0.75
C CYS A 352 -7.33 -9.69 -0.56
N VAL A 353 -7.11 -8.38 -0.51
CA VAL A 353 -6.69 -7.54 -1.64
C VAL A 353 -5.32 -6.95 -1.32
N ALA A 354 -4.37 -7.10 -2.23
CA ALA A 354 -3.01 -6.66 -2.01
C ALA A 354 -2.40 -5.96 -3.24
N PRO A 355 -1.45 -5.03 -3.00
CA PRO A 355 -0.69 -4.36 -4.05
C PRO A 355 0.22 -5.33 -4.77
N ALA A 356 0.31 -5.22 -6.10
CA ALA A 356 1.23 -6.02 -6.91
C ALA A 356 2.70 -5.78 -6.55
N GLY A 357 3.02 -4.62 -5.95
CA GLY A 357 4.37 -4.17 -5.59
C GLY A 357 4.86 -3.01 -6.45
N ASP A 358 5.86 -2.28 -5.97
CA ASP A 358 6.30 -1.00 -6.54
C ASP A 358 7.77 -1.00 -7.02
N THR A 359 8.30 -2.18 -7.38
CA THR A 359 9.68 -2.34 -7.84
C THR A 359 9.83 -2.44 -9.36
N GLY A 360 8.71 -2.43 -10.11
CA GLY A 360 8.72 -2.66 -11.56
C GLY A 360 9.17 -4.06 -11.97
N GLY A 361 9.20 -5.00 -11.03
CA GLY A 361 9.58 -6.40 -11.19
C GLY A 361 8.37 -7.35 -11.22
N PRO A 362 8.58 -8.64 -10.94
CA PRO A 362 7.50 -9.61 -10.78
C PRO A 362 6.56 -9.26 -9.62
N VAL A 363 5.30 -9.73 -9.71
CA VAL A 363 4.31 -9.55 -8.63
C VAL A 363 4.88 -9.99 -7.29
N ALA A 364 4.80 -9.10 -6.31
CA ALA A 364 5.34 -9.31 -4.97
C ALA A 364 4.44 -10.22 -4.12
N PHE A 365 5.01 -10.78 -3.06
CA PHE A 365 4.27 -11.48 -2.04
C PHE A 365 3.65 -10.46 -1.05
N PRO A 366 2.39 -10.61 -0.58
CA PRO A 366 1.51 -11.78 -0.73
C PRO A 366 0.61 -11.76 -1.97
N ALA A 367 0.62 -10.70 -2.80
CA ALA A 367 -0.23 -10.58 -3.98
C ALA A 367 -0.01 -11.71 -5.02
N SER A 368 1.18 -12.30 -5.05
CA SER A 368 1.49 -13.45 -5.92
C SER A 368 0.74 -14.75 -5.58
N LEU A 369 -0.02 -14.79 -4.48
CA LEU A 369 -0.79 -15.96 -4.09
C LEU A 369 -2.17 -15.98 -4.78
N PRO A 370 -2.64 -17.13 -5.27
CA PRO A 370 -3.92 -17.24 -5.99
C PRO A 370 -5.16 -16.96 -5.12
N THR A 371 -5.01 -16.91 -3.80
CA THR A 371 -6.08 -16.57 -2.85
C THR A 371 -6.15 -15.08 -2.51
N VAL A 372 -5.27 -14.28 -3.11
CA VAL A 372 -5.17 -12.83 -2.89
C VAL A 372 -5.42 -12.12 -4.22
N PHE A 373 -6.25 -11.09 -4.23
CA PHE A 373 -6.49 -10.28 -5.41
C PHE A 373 -5.37 -9.26 -5.59
N ALA A 374 -4.59 -9.42 -6.63
CA ALA A 374 -3.40 -8.61 -6.91
C ALA A 374 -3.73 -7.40 -7.78
N VAL A 375 -3.34 -6.20 -7.33
CA VAL A 375 -3.69 -4.95 -8.00
C VAL A 375 -2.45 -4.17 -8.44
N GLY A 376 -2.34 -3.93 -9.75
CA GLY A 376 -1.36 -3.04 -10.37
C GLY A 376 -1.79 -1.58 -10.34
N ALA A 377 -0.85 -0.65 -10.58
CA ALA A 377 -1.08 0.79 -10.55
C ALA A 377 -1.25 1.41 -11.94
N LEU A 378 -2.29 2.24 -12.07
CA LEU A 378 -2.54 3.10 -13.23
C LEU A 378 -2.33 4.57 -12.86
N GLY A 379 -1.98 5.36 -13.85
CA GLY A 379 -2.04 6.81 -13.81
C GLY A 379 -2.83 7.36 -15.00
N VAL A 380 -3.11 8.66 -14.96
CA VAL A 380 -3.72 9.38 -16.07
C VAL A 380 -2.95 10.68 -16.32
N PHE A 381 -2.59 10.92 -17.57
CA PHE A 381 -1.92 12.17 -17.96
C PHE A 381 -2.80 13.38 -17.63
N GLY A 382 -2.20 14.42 -17.07
CA GLY A 382 -2.90 15.66 -16.72
C GLY A 382 -3.51 15.67 -15.30
N SER A 383 -3.40 14.60 -14.51
CA SER A 383 -3.87 14.56 -13.12
C SER A 383 -2.88 15.17 -12.12
N TYR A 384 -1.72 15.61 -12.56
CA TYR A 384 -0.64 16.15 -11.72
C TYR A 384 0.18 17.20 -12.47
N PRO A 385 0.82 18.15 -11.75
CA PRO A 385 1.80 19.06 -12.34
C PRO A 385 3.03 18.34 -12.86
N GLN A 386 3.66 18.86 -13.92
CA GLN A 386 4.78 18.21 -14.61
C GLN A 386 6.11 18.30 -13.82
N ASP A 387 6.20 19.18 -12.85
CA ASP A 387 7.35 19.37 -11.97
C ASP A 387 7.23 18.59 -10.64
N THR A 388 6.41 17.53 -10.64
CA THR A 388 6.25 16.60 -9.51
C THR A 388 6.90 15.25 -9.80
N SER A 389 7.13 14.45 -8.76
CA SER A 389 7.62 13.07 -8.92
C SER A 389 6.63 12.18 -9.69
N HIS A 390 5.33 12.50 -9.63
CA HIS A 390 4.28 11.79 -10.37
C HIS A 390 4.57 11.75 -11.88
N ALA A 391 5.11 12.84 -12.44
CA ALA A 391 5.48 12.91 -13.84
C ALA A 391 6.60 11.92 -14.21
N THR A 392 7.48 11.58 -13.28
CA THR A 392 8.55 10.59 -13.48
C THR A 392 8.02 9.15 -13.51
N HIS A 393 6.80 8.94 -13.03
CA HIS A 393 6.10 7.65 -13.00
C HIS A 393 5.16 7.44 -14.19
N SER A 394 5.23 8.32 -15.20
CA SER A 394 4.44 8.19 -16.42
C SER A 394 4.95 7.04 -17.30
N GLY A 395 4.03 6.22 -17.79
CA GLY A 395 4.28 5.12 -18.72
C GLY A 395 3.71 5.39 -20.13
N PRO A 396 3.81 4.42 -21.05
CA PRO A 396 3.15 4.51 -22.35
C PRO A 396 1.63 4.64 -22.19
N GLN A 397 1.02 5.53 -22.99
CA GLN A 397 -0.41 5.73 -22.98
C GLN A 397 -1.14 4.48 -23.49
N LEU A 398 -2.13 4.01 -22.73
CA LEU A 398 -2.93 2.82 -23.03
C LEU A 398 -4.27 3.16 -23.68
N THR A 399 -4.86 4.30 -23.32
CA THR A 399 -6.19 4.68 -23.79
C THR A 399 -6.23 6.13 -24.30
N PRO A 400 -7.19 6.48 -25.18
CA PRO A 400 -7.34 7.86 -25.65
C PRO A 400 -7.53 8.89 -24.54
N GLU A 401 -8.09 8.49 -23.38
CA GLU A 401 -8.31 9.32 -22.21
C GLU A 401 -7.03 9.58 -21.42
N GLY A 402 -5.91 8.99 -21.82
CA GLY A 402 -4.60 9.23 -21.22
C GLY A 402 -4.25 8.29 -20.07
N LEU A 403 -4.93 7.16 -19.90
CA LEU A 403 -4.54 6.15 -18.91
C LEU A 403 -3.21 5.48 -19.31
N PHE A 404 -2.36 5.20 -18.34
CA PHE A 404 -1.11 4.46 -18.51
C PHE A 404 -0.88 3.51 -17.33
N ALA A 405 -0.11 2.44 -17.54
CA ALA A 405 0.39 1.60 -16.46
C ALA A 405 1.64 2.24 -15.86
N ALA A 406 1.67 2.39 -14.53
CA ALA A 406 2.83 2.98 -13.86
C ALA A 406 4.07 2.09 -14.01
N PRO A 407 5.24 2.63 -14.41
CA PRO A 407 6.46 1.84 -14.61
C PRO A 407 6.95 1.12 -13.34
N PHE A 408 6.71 1.70 -12.17
CA PHE A 408 7.04 1.09 -10.89
C PHE A 408 6.16 -0.11 -10.54
N SER A 409 4.94 -0.19 -11.09
CA SER A 409 4.03 -1.29 -10.80
C SER A 409 4.63 -2.63 -11.19
N CYS A 410 4.66 -3.58 -10.26
CA CYS A 410 5.03 -4.95 -10.55
C CYS A 410 4.06 -5.59 -11.53
N TYR A 411 4.51 -6.61 -12.27
CA TYR A 411 3.80 -7.19 -13.40
C TYR A 411 3.92 -8.71 -13.46
N GLY A 412 3.11 -9.33 -14.29
CA GLY A 412 3.11 -10.76 -14.57
C GLY A 412 1.70 -11.35 -14.60
N SER A 413 1.61 -12.65 -14.82
CA SER A 413 0.33 -13.37 -14.90
C SER A 413 -0.46 -13.41 -13.59
N GLY A 414 0.16 -12.99 -12.49
CA GLY A 414 -0.49 -12.90 -11.18
C GLY A 414 -1.17 -11.55 -10.91
N VAL A 415 -1.12 -10.56 -11.84
CA VAL A 415 -1.90 -9.33 -11.70
C VAL A 415 -3.34 -9.59 -12.12
N ASP A 416 -4.30 -9.40 -11.22
CA ASP A 416 -5.73 -9.62 -11.50
C ASP A 416 -6.35 -8.42 -12.21
N ALA A 417 -6.08 -7.22 -11.71
CA ALA A 417 -6.57 -5.96 -12.27
C ALA A 417 -5.59 -4.83 -12.01
N ALA A 418 -5.81 -3.67 -12.64
CA ALA A 418 -5.09 -2.46 -12.34
C ALA A 418 -6.07 -1.32 -12.00
N ALA A 419 -5.70 -0.52 -11.01
CA ALA A 419 -6.54 0.55 -10.50
C ALA A 419 -5.72 1.84 -10.28
N PRO A 420 -6.36 2.98 -9.99
CA PRO A 420 -5.69 4.25 -9.80
C PRO A 420 -4.60 4.19 -8.71
N GLY A 421 -3.37 4.55 -9.08
CA GLY A 421 -2.20 4.44 -8.20
C GLY A 421 -1.12 5.48 -8.47
N VAL A 422 -1.36 6.52 -9.31
CA VAL A 422 -0.43 7.65 -9.52
C VAL A 422 -1.16 8.94 -9.21
N ALA A 423 -0.56 9.81 -8.41
CA ALA A 423 -1.12 11.08 -7.97
C ALA A 423 -2.55 10.92 -7.39
N VAL A 424 -2.73 9.92 -6.56
CA VAL A 424 -4.02 9.67 -5.90
C VAL A 424 -4.14 10.56 -4.68
N LEU A 425 -5.11 11.49 -4.71
CA LEU A 425 -5.42 12.36 -3.59
C LEU A 425 -6.24 11.61 -2.53
N SER A 426 -5.81 11.64 -1.27
CA SER A 426 -6.55 11.06 -0.14
C SER A 426 -6.14 11.68 1.20
N CYS A 427 -6.75 11.19 2.28
CA CYS A 427 -6.41 11.58 3.64
C CYS A 427 -4.92 11.35 3.96
N ALA A 428 -4.35 12.22 4.75
CA ALA A 428 -2.99 12.13 5.26
C ALA A 428 -2.99 12.41 6.79
N PRO A 429 -1.90 12.10 7.51
CA PRO A 429 -1.77 12.46 8.92
C PRO A 429 -2.04 13.95 9.20
N GLU A 430 -2.27 14.30 10.48
CA GLU A 430 -2.46 15.68 10.94
C GLU A 430 -3.64 16.41 10.26
N ASP A 431 -4.75 15.68 10.05
CA ASP A 431 -5.97 16.19 9.41
C ASP A 431 -5.76 16.75 7.99
N GLY A 432 -4.67 16.34 7.35
CA GLY A 432 -4.26 16.81 6.04
C GLY A 432 -4.64 15.89 4.89
N TYR A 433 -4.22 16.30 3.70
CA TYR A 433 -4.37 15.53 2.46
C TYR A 433 -3.03 15.42 1.75
N ALA A 434 -2.85 14.35 0.98
CA ALA A 434 -1.68 14.16 0.15
C ALA A 434 -2.04 13.44 -1.16
N ALA A 435 -1.35 13.78 -2.24
CA ALA A 435 -1.36 13.00 -3.46
C ALA A 435 -0.18 12.02 -3.42
N LEU A 436 -0.47 10.72 -3.45
CA LEU A 436 0.55 9.67 -3.34
C LEU A 436 0.53 8.73 -4.55
N ASP A 437 1.68 8.09 -4.78
CA ASP A 437 1.84 7.03 -5.76
C ASP A 437 2.01 5.68 -5.06
N GLY A 438 1.60 4.62 -5.72
CA GLY A 438 1.84 3.23 -5.29
C GLY A 438 0.71 2.27 -5.63
N THR A 439 1.07 1.00 -5.75
CA THR A 439 0.10 -0.08 -5.89
C THR A 439 -0.74 -0.27 -4.63
N GLY A 440 -0.30 0.29 -3.48
CA GLY A 440 -1.08 0.37 -2.25
C GLY A 440 -2.34 1.21 -2.39
N ALA A 441 -2.25 2.39 -3.03
CA ALA A 441 -3.40 3.22 -3.37
C ALA A 441 -4.33 2.52 -4.38
N ALA A 442 -3.75 1.83 -5.37
CA ALA A 442 -4.51 1.08 -6.35
C ALA A 442 -5.30 -0.07 -5.71
N SER A 443 -4.67 -0.84 -4.83
CA SER A 443 -5.35 -1.94 -4.12
C SER A 443 -6.44 -1.45 -3.15
N ALA A 444 -6.27 -0.26 -2.57
CA ALA A 444 -7.30 0.38 -1.75
C ALA A 444 -8.57 0.71 -2.56
N HIS A 445 -8.43 1.15 -3.83
CA HIS A 445 -9.59 1.35 -4.71
C HIS A 445 -10.37 0.05 -4.94
N VAL A 446 -9.66 -1.05 -5.18
CA VAL A 446 -10.31 -2.36 -5.38
C VAL A 446 -10.94 -2.87 -4.07
N ALA A 447 -10.30 -2.66 -2.92
CA ALA A 447 -10.87 -3.02 -1.62
C ALA A 447 -12.18 -2.25 -1.33
N GLY A 448 -12.22 -0.95 -1.67
CA GLY A 448 -13.43 -0.14 -1.58
C GLY A 448 -14.54 -0.63 -2.53
N LEU A 449 -14.21 -0.95 -3.79
CA LEU A 449 -15.18 -1.54 -4.73
C LEU A 449 -15.70 -2.90 -4.24
N ALA A 450 -14.83 -3.75 -3.71
CA ALA A 450 -15.22 -5.04 -3.13
C ALA A 450 -16.24 -4.87 -1.99
N ALA A 451 -16.07 -3.82 -1.16
CA ALA A 451 -17.03 -3.51 -0.10
C ALA A 451 -18.41 -3.11 -0.65
N LEU A 452 -18.46 -2.28 -1.70
CA LEU A 452 -19.73 -1.93 -2.37
C LEU A 452 -20.40 -3.15 -3.02
N VAL A 453 -19.61 -4.03 -3.66
CA VAL A 453 -20.14 -5.25 -4.27
C VAL A 453 -20.75 -6.15 -3.20
N LEU A 454 -20.08 -6.37 -2.07
CA LEU A 454 -20.64 -7.14 -0.96
C LEU A 454 -21.89 -6.50 -0.36
N ALA A 455 -21.99 -5.18 -0.36
CA ALA A 455 -23.12 -4.46 0.21
C ALA A 455 -24.34 -4.42 -0.73
N HIS A 456 -24.16 -4.47 -2.05
CA HIS A 456 -25.23 -4.15 -2.99
C HIS A 456 -25.46 -5.14 -4.12
N HIS A 457 -24.49 -6.00 -4.46
CA HIS A 457 -24.70 -6.97 -5.53
C HIS A 457 -25.68 -8.06 -5.08
N GLU A 458 -26.67 -8.37 -5.92
CA GLU A 458 -27.78 -9.27 -5.59
C GLU A 458 -27.33 -10.66 -5.10
N ASP A 459 -26.22 -11.19 -5.59
CA ASP A 459 -25.69 -12.49 -5.23
C ASP A 459 -25.22 -12.58 -3.76
N PHE A 460 -25.02 -11.45 -3.09
CA PHE A 460 -24.61 -11.40 -1.69
C PHE A 460 -25.78 -11.07 -0.74
N HIS A 461 -26.97 -10.80 -1.28
CA HIS A 461 -28.18 -10.57 -0.50
C HIS A 461 -28.99 -11.86 -0.31
N GLY A 462 -29.34 -12.18 0.92
CA GLY A 462 -30.15 -13.35 1.26
C GLY A 462 -29.32 -14.58 1.61
N GLN A 463 -29.80 -15.78 1.19
CA GLN A 463 -29.18 -17.06 1.59
C GLN A 463 -28.10 -17.56 0.60
N LEU A 464 -27.73 -16.76 -0.38
CA LEU A 464 -27.06 -17.28 -1.57
C LEU A 464 -25.59 -17.63 -1.36
N LEU A 465 -24.85 -16.88 -0.53
CA LEU A 465 -23.44 -17.17 -0.30
C LEU A 465 -23.03 -16.96 1.17
N PRO A 466 -22.99 -18.04 1.97
CA PRO A 466 -22.44 -17.96 3.33
C PRO A 466 -20.96 -17.57 3.31
N ARG A 467 -20.48 -16.99 4.40
CA ARG A 467 -19.04 -16.67 4.55
C ARG A 467 -18.19 -17.91 4.30
N GLY A 468 -17.17 -17.77 3.46
CA GLY A 468 -16.30 -18.85 3.09
C GLY A 468 -15.57 -18.61 1.76
N PRO A 469 -14.75 -19.55 1.31
CA PRO A 469 -13.90 -19.36 0.13
C PRO A 469 -14.71 -19.19 -1.17
N VAL A 470 -15.89 -19.80 -1.27
CA VAL A 470 -16.77 -19.65 -2.45
C VAL A 470 -17.28 -18.22 -2.58
N ARG A 471 -17.67 -17.58 -1.45
CA ARG A 471 -18.08 -16.17 -1.43
C ARG A 471 -16.94 -15.25 -1.88
N VAL A 472 -15.71 -15.51 -1.41
CA VAL A 472 -14.53 -14.72 -1.78
C VAL A 472 -14.21 -14.88 -3.27
N GLN A 473 -14.20 -16.11 -3.76
CA GLN A 473 -13.95 -16.39 -5.17
C GLN A 473 -14.99 -15.69 -6.07
N HIS A 474 -16.26 -15.79 -5.73
CA HIS A 474 -17.33 -15.15 -6.49
C HIS A 474 -17.21 -13.62 -6.51
N LEU A 475 -16.87 -13.01 -5.37
CA LEU A 475 -16.57 -11.58 -5.30
C LEU A 475 -15.43 -11.19 -6.27
N PHE A 476 -14.36 -11.95 -6.27
CA PHE A 476 -13.22 -11.69 -7.16
C PHE A 476 -13.58 -11.88 -8.64
N GLU A 477 -14.42 -12.86 -8.95
CA GLU A 477 -14.92 -13.08 -10.31
C GLU A 477 -15.80 -11.91 -10.80
N ILE A 478 -16.68 -11.36 -9.95
CA ILE A 478 -17.48 -10.18 -10.27
C ILE A 478 -16.58 -8.97 -10.55
N ILE A 479 -15.62 -8.69 -9.66
CA ILE A 479 -14.69 -7.57 -9.86
C ILE A 479 -13.89 -7.76 -11.15
N ALA A 480 -13.33 -8.95 -11.36
CA ALA A 480 -12.54 -9.27 -12.54
C ALA A 480 -13.36 -9.19 -13.85
N ALA A 481 -14.63 -9.63 -13.82
CA ALA A 481 -15.54 -9.55 -14.95
C ALA A 481 -15.98 -8.09 -15.25
N SER A 482 -15.97 -7.22 -14.26
CA SER A 482 -16.30 -5.81 -14.44
C SER A 482 -15.19 -5.00 -15.10
N CYS A 483 -13.98 -5.55 -15.20
CA CYS A 483 -12.83 -4.80 -15.71
C CYS A 483 -12.99 -4.40 -17.17
N ARG A 484 -12.73 -3.13 -17.46
CA ARG A 484 -12.53 -2.62 -18.81
C ARG A 484 -11.12 -2.96 -19.27
N PRO A 485 -10.95 -3.76 -20.35
CA PRO A 485 -9.62 -4.07 -20.87
C PRO A 485 -8.86 -2.81 -21.31
N LEU A 486 -7.59 -2.70 -20.95
CA LEU A 486 -6.74 -1.55 -21.27
C LEU A 486 -5.63 -1.90 -22.27
N ALA A 487 -5.39 -3.18 -22.49
CA ALA A 487 -4.36 -3.66 -23.39
C ALA A 487 -4.80 -4.94 -24.11
N ALA A 488 -4.23 -5.22 -25.27
CA ALA A 488 -4.52 -6.44 -26.01
C ALA A 488 -3.93 -7.67 -25.25
N PRO A 489 -4.65 -8.79 -25.20
CA PRO A 489 -4.14 -10.00 -24.55
C PRO A 489 -2.78 -10.44 -25.12
N GLY A 490 -1.86 -10.86 -24.24
CA GLY A 490 -0.54 -11.34 -24.60
C GLY A 490 0.51 -10.24 -24.83
N THR A 491 0.18 -8.96 -24.69
CA THR A 491 1.15 -7.85 -24.73
C THR A 491 1.86 -7.66 -23.37
N ALA A 492 2.98 -6.96 -23.38
CA ALA A 492 3.70 -6.59 -22.16
C ALA A 492 2.84 -5.68 -21.25
N GLU A 493 2.02 -4.83 -21.84
CA GLU A 493 1.08 -3.97 -21.14
C GLU A 493 -0.01 -4.78 -20.45
N ALA A 494 -0.53 -5.84 -21.09
CA ALA A 494 -1.52 -6.73 -20.49
C ALA A 494 -0.98 -7.41 -19.21
N ALA A 495 0.32 -7.74 -19.17
CA ALA A 495 0.96 -8.28 -17.98
C ALA A 495 1.03 -7.27 -16.80
N ARG A 496 0.93 -5.97 -17.07
CA ARG A 496 0.93 -4.92 -16.05
C ARG A 496 -0.47 -4.58 -15.54
N VAL A 497 -1.49 -4.75 -16.37
CA VAL A 497 -2.85 -4.30 -16.08
C VAL A 497 -3.83 -5.44 -15.78
N GLY A 498 -3.39 -6.69 -15.93
CA GLY A 498 -4.26 -7.85 -15.72
C GLY A 498 -5.50 -7.78 -16.63
N ARG A 499 -6.69 -7.92 -16.04
CA ARG A 499 -7.98 -7.79 -16.76
C ARG A 499 -8.34 -6.36 -17.13
N GLY A 500 -7.62 -5.36 -16.61
CA GLY A 500 -7.84 -3.94 -16.85
C GLY A 500 -8.36 -3.19 -15.63
N LEU A 501 -9.07 -2.07 -15.86
CA LEU A 501 -9.61 -1.19 -14.82
C LEU A 501 -11.01 -1.65 -14.40
N PRO A 502 -11.24 -1.99 -13.13
CA PRO A 502 -12.57 -2.33 -12.61
C PRO A 502 -13.57 -1.19 -12.77
N ASP A 503 -14.81 -1.52 -13.08
CA ASP A 503 -15.91 -0.59 -13.34
C ASP A 503 -17.03 -0.80 -12.34
N ALA A 504 -17.32 0.20 -11.52
CA ALA A 504 -18.28 0.08 -10.43
C ALA A 504 -19.72 -0.15 -10.92
N LEU A 505 -20.13 0.47 -12.03
CA LEU A 505 -21.48 0.26 -12.54
C LEU A 505 -21.67 -1.17 -13.06
N VAL A 506 -20.64 -1.74 -13.69
CA VAL A 506 -20.69 -3.13 -14.18
C VAL A 506 -20.63 -4.10 -13.01
N ALA A 507 -19.72 -3.88 -12.05
CA ALA A 507 -19.57 -4.72 -10.87
C ALA A 507 -20.83 -4.79 -10.00
N LEU A 508 -21.67 -3.76 -10.05
CA LEU A 508 -22.92 -3.67 -9.29
C LEU A 508 -24.17 -4.00 -10.12
N GLY A 509 -23.99 -4.49 -11.36
CA GLY A 509 -25.09 -4.86 -12.23
C GLY A 509 -25.93 -3.68 -12.76
N LEU A 510 -25.42 -2.44 -12.63
CA LEU A 510 -26.14 -1.22 -13.04
C LEU A 510 -25.92 -0.83 -14.50
N ALA A 511 -24.97 -1.45 -15.17
CA ALA A 511 -24.70 -1.26 -16.59
C ALA A 511 -24.27 -2.59 -17.22
N PRO A 512 -24.66 -2.84 -18.51
CA PRO A 512 -24.12 -3.99 -19.23
C PRO A 512 -22.59 -3.83 -19.39
N GLY A 513 -21.87 -4.95 -19.39
CA GLY A 513 -20.42 -4.96 -19.62
C GLY A 513 -20.06 -4.23 -20.90
N VAL A 514 -19.19 -3.30 -20.73
CA VAL A 514 -18.51 -2.41 -21.69
C VAL A 514 -19.12 -2.25 -23.09
N GLN A 515 -19.85 -1.16 -23.29
CA GLN A 515 -19.61 -0.27 -24.43
C GLN A 515 -19.10 1.04 -23.86
N LEU A 516 -17.93 1.47 -24.35
CA LEU A 516 -17.30 2.72 -23.99
C LEU A 516 -18.28 3.88 -24.14
N ALA A 517 -18.73 4.46 -23.03
CA ALA A 517 -19.37 5.77 -23.08
C ALA A 517 -18.28 6.84 -23.18
N PRO A 518 -18.50 7.89 -23.99
CA PRO A 518 -17.50 8.91 -24.21
C PRO A 518 -17.26 9.75 -22.95
N ALA A 519 -16.00 10.05 -22.77
CA ALA A 519 -15.43 11.11 -21.97
C ALA A 519 -15.77 11.12 -20.47
N LEU A 520 -14.73 10.82 -19.67
CA LEU A 520 -14.51 11.51 -18.42
C LEU A 520 -14.90 12.99 -18.64
N SER A 521 -15.76 13.54 -17.76
CA SER A 521 -15.94 14.99 -17.68
C SER A 521 -14.55 15.59 -17.71
N PRO A 522 -14.25 16.56 -18.59
CA PRO A 522 -12.89 16.98 -18.77
C PRO A 522 -12.33 17.36 -17.40
N TYR A 523 -11.42 16.54 -16.90
CA TYR A 523 -10.46 17.01 -15.94
C TYR A 523 -9.83 18.22 -16.63
N VAL A 524 -10.07 19.41 -16.09
CA VAL A 524 -9.49 20.63 -16.65
C VAL A 524 -7.99 20.47 -16.44
N PRO A 525 -7.20 20.21 -17.51
CA PRO A 525 -5.78 20.11 -17.33
C PRO A 525 -5.30 21.41 -16.72
N TYR A 526 -4.43 21.34 -15.73
CA TYR A 526 -3.72 22.48 -15.20
C TYR A 526 -3.03 23.16 -16.39
N ALA A 527 -3.64 24.23 -16.88
CA ALA A 527 -3.04 25.06 -17.89
C ALA A 527 -1.86 25.76 -17.21
N SER A 528 -0.65 25.31 -17.52
CA SER A 528 0.57 26.03 -17.15
C SER A 528 0.42 27.48 -17.64
N SER A 529 0.20 28.41 -16.72
CA SER A 529 0.40 29.84 -16.95
C SER A 529 1.91 30.10 -17.05
N MET A 530 2.53 29.56 -18.10
CA MET A 530 3.85 29.93 -18.57
C MET A 530 3.67 30.71 -19.87
N ALA A 531 3.24 31.96 -19.77
CA ALA A 531 3.45 32.97 -20.79
C ALA A 531 3.58 34.32 -20.08
N GLY A 532 4.83 34.73 -19.85
CA GLY A 532 5.19 36.03 -19.30
C GLY A 532 6.65 36.03 -18.89
#